data_abee488409c22b835b22fa305daf4333
#
_entry.id   abee488409c22b835b22fa305daf4333
#
_cell.length_a   1.000
_cell.length_b   1.000
_cell.length_c   1.000
_cell.angle_alpha   90.00
_cell.angle_beta   90.00
_cell.angle_gamma   90.00
#
_symmetry.space_group_name_H-M   'P 1'
#
loop_
_entity.id
_entity.type
_entity.pdbx_description
1 polymer ?
#
loop_
_entity_poly.entity_id
_entity_poly.type
_entity_poly.pdbx_seq_one_letter_code
_entity_poly.pdbx_strand_id
1 'polypeptide(L)'
;MTLLSVSAGRLHAIQIGSEIVTTGHIKEVQPEPWIITGEGVAGDRRAVHPDTLYAFSREAYRHWGAQLGVDPARWPDGFFGENLTFDTLDERDLRVGDIFSLGEEVRLFVAGARNPCLKLSWRLGQPPSFQTLFAKSRHAGVYFGVEAGGQVRPGDRLERIHHDPAMPSVADVSDFLIDREPPPLEPLERLLAYPRLSGSNRMLLGGKRDAAERAMDLVEGRWPGWRDFTVQEVVDEAEEIRSVHLAPVDGGPLPRAKPGQFVTVELDDAGETVRRSWSLSAFAFKPQTYRITVRRQEGRGSRRLHALNPGDRVRLSAPAGDFTLDMGSYRPLVLVAAGIGITPLKAMLDAHLSRQDPPPVTLLYAGRTPAALAFREELEALAAARPDVSLTLLYSRADHPGALAGRITPERVIAALADLSIVVSGHCHRLPWFEAVIHVCGPGTLCEQLKDGLVARGANANHVLFEHFGATVAPSALAAAAVTFGASGISADWTIERNLSLLELAEAQGIAISNSCRSGTCLTCRSRILSGESTADLGDGTFLPCIARPKSPQMVVDL
;
A
#
# COMPACT_ATOMS: atom_id res chain seq x y z
N MET A 1 -12.47 15.90 -32.41
CA MET A 1 -12.76 16.48 -31.09
C MET A 1 -12.79 18.00 -31.23
N THR A 2 -13.69 18.68 -30.56
CA THR A 2 -13.90 20.13 -30.72
C THR A 2 -13.57 20.84 -29.41
N LEU A 3 -12.74 21.88 -29.46
CA LEU A 3 -12.40 22.71 -28.30
C LEU A 3 -13.61 23.58 -27.94
N LEU A 4 -14.07 23.51 -26.71
CA LEU A 4 -15.20 24.27 -26.18
C LEU A 4 -14.75 25.48 -25.36
N SER A 5 -13.73 25.31 -24.50
CA SER A 5 -13.20 26.38 -23.68
C SER A 5 -11.75 26.15 -23.25
N VAL A 6 -11.10 27.24 -22.85
CA VAL A 6 -9.76 27.26 -22.25
C VAL A 6 -9.84 27.87 -20.87
N SER A 7 -9.30 27.18 -19.87
CA SER A 7 -9.33 27.62 -18.48
C SER A 7 -7.92 27.75 -17.89
N ALA A 8 -7.72 28.74 -17.04
CA ALA A 8 -6.49 28.97 -16.30
C ALA A 8 -6.77 29.19 -14.82
N GLY A 9 -5.84 28.77 -13.97
CA GLY A 9 -5.92 28.88 -12.53
C GLY A 9 -4.96 29.89 -11.95
N ARG A 10 -5.32 30.44 -10.78
CA ARG A 10 -4.41 31.15 -9.88
C ARG A 10 -4.09 30.25 -8.68
N LEU A 11 -3.02 30.57 -7.97
CA LEU A 11 -2.71 29.86 -6.72
C LEU A 11 -3.67 30.30 -5.62
N HIS A 12 -4.35 29.34 -5.02
CA HIS A 12 -5.24 29.52 -3.89
C HIS A 12 -4.79 28.64 -2.72
N ALA A 13 -4.99 29.14 -1.49
CA ALA A 13 -4.93 28.31 -0.30
C ALA A 13 -6.30 27.70 -0.07
N ILE A 14 -6.35 26.37 0.03
CA ILE A 14 -7.57 25.62 0.35
C ILE A 14 -7.35 24.78 1.60
N GLN A 15 -8.40 24.51 2.35
CA GLN A 15 -8.34 23.65 3.51
C GLN A 15 -8.81 22.24 3.13
N ILE A 16 -7.95 21.24 3.36
CA ILE A 16 -8.28 19.82 3.20
C ILE A 16 -8.04 19.13 4.55
N GLY A 17 -9.08 18.73 5.23
CA GLY A 17 -8.99 18.24 6.60
C GLY A 17 -8.44 19.33 7.54
N SER A 18 -7.34 19.05 8.23
CA SER A 18 -6.64 20.00 9.11
C SER A 18 -5.56 20.84 8.39
N GLU A 19 -5.28 20.58 7.11
CA GLU A 19 -4.15 21.14 6.39
C GLU A 19 -4.55 22.27 5.44
N ILE A 20 -3.68 23.30 5.34
CA ILE A 20 -3.79 24.35 4.31
C ILE A 20 -2.88 23.95 3.14
N VAL A 21 -3.48 23.75 1.97
CA VAL A 21 -2.81 23.32 0.75
C VAL A 21 -2.88 24.39 -0.31
N THR A 22 -1.74 24.80 -0.86
CA THR A 22 -1.71 25.69 -2.03
C THR A 22 -2.04 24.91 -3.30
N THR A 23 -2.96 25.44 -4.11
CA THR A 23 -3.41 24.78 -5.35
C THR A 23 -3.69 25.76 -6.48
N GLY A 24 -3.41 25.34 -7.72
CA GLY A 24 -3.90 25.95 -8.96
C GLY A 24 -5.04 25.12 -9.60
N HIS A 25 -5.68 24.21 -8.83
CA HIS A 25 -6.74 23.33 -9.33
C HIS A 25 -8.07 24.08 -9.60
N ILE A 26 -8.27 25.22 -8.94
CA ILE A 26 -9.45 26.06 -9.20
C ILE A 26 -9.15 26.89 -10.44
N LYS A 27 -9.83 26.54 -11.55
CA LYS A 27 -9.66 27.20 -12.84
C LYS A 27 -10.93 27.92 -13.26
N GLU A 28 -10.72 28.98 -14.03
CA GLU A 28 -11.78 29.82 -14.59
C GLU A 28 -11.58 29.93 -16.10
N VAL A 29 -12.68 29.95 -16.84
CA VAL A 29 -12.65 30.14 -18.30
C VAL A 29 -12.02 31.49 -18.61
N GLN A 30 -11.07 31.49 -19.50
CA GLN A 30 -10.36 32.70 -19.90
C GLN A 30 -11.15 33.48 -20.97
N PRO A 31 -11.02 34.81 -21.00
CA PRO A 31 -11.50 35.59 -22.13
C PRO A 31 -10.66 35.32 -23.38
N GLU A 32 -11.26 35.46 -24.55
CA GLU A 32 -10.52 35.40 -25.82
C GLU A 32 -9.64 36.64 -26.03
N PRO A 33 -8.51 36.54 -26.72
CA PRO A 33 -7.98 35.35 -27.40
C PRO A 33 -7.30 34.37 -26.46
N TRP A 34 -7.43 33.07 -26.70
CA TRP A 34 -6.76 32.02 -25.94
C TRP A 34 -5.38 31.71 -26.51
N ILE A 35 -4.36 31.85 -25.67
CA ILE A 35 -2.95 31.65 -26.06
C ILE A 35 -2.41 30.41 -25.35
N ILE A 36 -1.91 29.47 -26.15
CA ILE A 36 -1.16 28.29 -25.69
C ILE A 36 0.31 28.54 -25.92
N THR A 37 1.12 28.38 -24.88
CA THR A 37 2.58 28.51 -24.91
C THR A 37 3.24 27.14 -24.68
N GLY A 38 4.55 27.05 -24.83
CA GLY A 38 5.31 25.85 -24.47
C GLY A 38 5.14 25.42 -23.02
N GLU A 39 4.72 26.33 -22.13
CA GLU A 39 4.45 26.08 -20.72
C GLU A 39 2.95 25.82 -20.41
N GLY A 40 2.07 25.78 -21.41
CA GLY A 40 0.65 25.59 -21.29
C GLY A 40 -0.17 26.84 -21.57
N VAL A 41 -1.35 26.98 -20.97
CA VAL A 41 -2.21 28.17 -21.12
C VAL A 41 -1.51 29.39 -20.53
N ALA A 42 -1.47 30.48 -21.31
CA ALA A 42 -0.89 31.73 -20.84
C ALA A 42 -1.59 32.23 -19.56
N GLY A 43 -0.78 32.51 -18.53
CA GLY A 43 -1.29 32.97 -17.23
C GLY A 43 -1.73 31.87 -16.27
N ASP A 44 -1.76 30.61 -16.69
CA ASP A 44 -2.07 29.49 -15.79
C ASP A 44 -0.96 29.31 -14.72
N ARG A 45 -1.37 29.15 -13.47
CA ARG A 45 -0.46 28.94 -12.33
C ARG A 45 -0.67 27.58 -11.71
N ARG A 46 0.41 26.82 -11.58
CA ARG A 46 0.42 25.46 -11.02
C ARG A 46 1.27 25.43 -9.76
N ALA A 47 0.79 24.73 -8.73
CA ALA A 47 1.50 24.65 -7.46
C ALA A 47 2.62 23.61 -7.48
N VAL A 48 2.39 22.42 -8.09
CA VAL A 48 3.30 21.26 -7.99
C VAL A 48 3.40 20.46 -9.29
N HIS A 49 2.46 20.62 -10.25
CA HIS A 49 2.41 19.73 -11.42
C HIS A 49 3.43 20.10 -12.50
N PRO A 50 4.29 19.13 -12.92
CA PRO A 50 5.20 19.32 -14.05
C PRO A 50 4.49 19.24 -15.42
N ASP A 51 3.25 18.75 -15.45
CA ASP A 51 2.50 18.51 -16.68
C ASP A 51 1.90 19.80 -17.23
N THR A 52 1.99 19.99 -18.56
CA THR A 52 1.77 21.29 -19.19
C THR A 52 0.30 21.64 -19.35
N LEU A 53 -0.51 20.71 -19.87
CA LEU A 53 -1.93 20.91 -20.12
C LEU A 53 -2.74 19.70 -19.65
N TYR A 54 -3.80 19.94 -18.95
CA TYR A 54 -4.80 18.92 -18.65
C TYR A 54 -6.05 19.15 -19.49
N ALA A 55 -6.46 18.14 -20.24
CA ALA A 55 -7.66 18.15 -21.06
C ALA A 55 -8.72 17.22 -20.49
N PHE A 56 -9.97 17.66 -20.55
CA PHE A 56 -11.16 16.93 -20.10
C PHE A 56 -12.31 17.09 -21.07
N SER A 57 -13.36 16.29 -20.99
CA SER A 57 -14.47 16.36 -21.94
C SER A 57 -15.83 16.62 -21.30
N ARG A 58 -16.73 17.25 -22.04
CA ARG A 58 -18.13 17.38 -21.63
C ARG A 58 -18.86 16.05 -21.52
N GLU A 59 -18.39 15.03 -22.23
CA GLU A 59 -18.85 13.65 -22.04
C GLU A 59 -18.48 13.14 -20.64
N ALA A 60 -17.26 13.37 -20.17
CA ALA A 60 -16.83 13.02 -18.83
C ALA A 60 -17.60 13.81 -17.74
N TYR A 61 -17.93 15.08 -17.98
CA TYR A 61 -18.82 15.85 -17.10
C TYR A 61 -20.18 15.17 -16.93
N ARG A 62 -20.79 14.70 -18.04
CA ARG A 62 -22.07 13.97 -18.00
C ARG A 62 -21.95 12.64 -17.25
N HIS A 63 -20.87 11.90 -17.50
CA HIS A 63 -20.59 10.65 -16.80
C HIS A 63 -20.53 10.88 -15.29
N TRP A 64 -19.72 11.83 -14.84
CA TRP A 64 -19.55 12.12 -13.41
C TRP A 64 -20.80 12.75 -12.79
N GLY A 65 -21.54 13.55 -13.53
CA GLY A 65 -22.84 14.05 -13.08
C GLY A 65 -23.81 12.93 -12.76
N ALA A 66 -23.92 11.94 -13.65
CA ALA A 66 -24.76 10.77 -13.45
C ALA A 66 -24.28 9.91 -12.25
N GLN A 67 -22.96 9.67 -12.12
CA GLN A 67 -22.39 8.89 -11.05
C GLN A 67 -22.55 9.54 -9.66
N LEU A 68 -22.46 10.87 -9.59
CA LEU A 68 -22.52 11.61 -8.34
C LEU A 68 -23.91 12.20 -8.03
N GLY A 69 -24.89 11.99 -8.92
CA GLY A 69 -26.24 12.54 -8.75
C GLY A 69 -26.29 14.07 -8.82
N VAL A 70 -25.37 14.68 -9.58
CA VAL A 70 -25.25 16.15 -9.73
C VAL A 70 -25.56 16.52 -11.19
N ASP A 71 -26.36 17.56 -11.37
CA ASP A 71 -26.56 18.13 -12.72
C ASP A 71 -25.22 18.70 -13.24
N PRO A 72 -24.64 18.14 -14.34
CA PRO A 72 -23.38 18.60 -14.88
C PRO A 72 -23.39 20.07 -15.34
N ALA A 73 -24.55 20.68 -15.57
CA ALA A 73 -24.67 22.11 -15.87
C ALA A 73 -24.27 23.01 -14.69
N ARG A 74 -24.23 22.48 -13.47
CA ARG A 74 -23.76 23.21 -12.27
C ARG A 74 -22.23 23.33 -12.21
N TRP A 75 -21.50 22.59 -13.02
CA TRP A 75 -20.05 22.61 -13.09
C TRP A 75 -19.60 23.44 -14.31
N PRO A 76 -19.02 24.62 -14.09
CA PRO A 76 -18.41 25.38 -15.19
C PRO A 76 -17.23 24.62 -15.79
N ASP A 77 -16.84 24.95 -17.02
CA ASP A 77 -15.60 24.44 -17.62
C ASP A 77 -14.41 24.83 -16.71
N GLY A 78 -13.41 23.94 -16.60
CA GLY A 78 -12.31 24.09 -15.66
C GLY A 78 -12.61 23.54 -14.26
N PHE A 79 -13.82 23.04 -14.00
CA PHE A 79 -14.23 22.57 -12.67
C PHE A 79 -13.39 21.37 -12.17
N PHE A 80 -13.03 20.43 -13.04
CA PHE A 80 -12.18 19.28 -12.72
C PHE A 80 -10.68 19.63 -12.74
N GLY A 81 -10.35 20.91 -12.92
CA GLY A 81 -8.99 21.45 -12.95
C GLY A 81 -8.34 21.39 -14.32
N GLU A 82 -9.12 21.12 -15.38
CA GLU A 82 -8.64 21.08 -16.75
C GLU A 82 -8.35 22.47 -17.32
N ASN A 83 -7.38 22.50 -18.24
CA ASN A 83 -7.04 23.67 -19.03
C ASN A 83 -7.84 23.73 -20.33
N LEU A 84 -8.08 22.57 -20.95
CA LEU A 84 -8.79 22.44 -22.21
C LEU A 84 -10.03 21.59 -22.00
N THR A 85 -11.21 22.14 -22.32
CA THR A 85 -12.47 21.39 -22.32
C THR A 85 -12.86 21.09 -23.77
N PHE A 86 -12.99 19.79 -24.07
CA PHE A 86 -13.44 19.30 -25.38
C PHE A 86 -14.88 18.77 -25.31
N ASP A 87 -15.52 18.60 -26.48
CA ASP A 87 -16.81 17.92 -26.61
C ASP A 87 -16.73 16.45 -26.16
N THR A 88 -15.71 15.72 -26.62
CA THR A 88 -15.42 14.32 -26.32
C THR A 88 -13.92 14.06 -26.28
N LEU A 89 -13.50 13.06 -25.49
CA LEU A 89 -12.15 12.49 -25.44
C LEU A 89 -12.27 11.01 -25.11
N ASP A 90 -11.73 10.12 -25.94
CA ASP A 90 -11.67 8.69 -25.63
C ASP A 90 -10.26 8.29 -25.22
N GLU A 91 -10.07 8.03 -23.93
CA GLU A 91 -8.79 7.63 -23.34
C GLU A 91 -8.27 6.28 -23.84
N ARG A 92 -9.15 5.45 -24.46
CA ARG A 92 -8.78 4.16 -25.05
C ARG A 92 -8.18 4.32 -26.44
N ASP A 93 -8.58 5.36 -27.16
CA ASP A 93 -8.10 5.66 -28.52
C ASP A 93 -6.86 6.55 -28.53
N LEU A 94 -6.68 7.39 -27.51
CA LEU A 94 -5.52 8.28 -27.36
C LEU A 94 -4.30 7.50 -26.89
N ARG A 95 -3.21 7.50 -27.66
CA ARG A 95 -1.96 6.83 -27.32
C ARG A 95 -0.90 7.83 -26.88
N VAL A 96 -0.04 7.44 -25.92
CA VAL A 96 1.10 8.28 -25.55
C VAL A 96 1.98 8.51 -26.77
N GLY A 97 2.31 9.77 -27.04
CA GLY A 97 3.08 10.15 -28.23
C GLY A 97 2.24 10.50 -29.46
N ASP A 98 0.94 10.25 -29.47
CA ASP A 98 0.07 10.77 -30.54
C ASP A 98 0.22 12.28 -30.63
N ILE A 99 0.31 12.82 -31.86
CA ILE A 99 0.41 14.25 -32.10
C ILE A 99 -0.88 14.74 -32.76
N PHE A 100 -1.34 15.89 -32.31
CA PHE A 100 -2.55 16.54 -32.80
C PHE A 100 -2.26 17.97 -33.23
N SER A 101 -2.91 18.44 -34.29
CA SER A 101 -3.12 19.87 -34.51
C SER A 101 -4.36 20.33 -33.76
N LEU A 102 -4.31 21.50 -33.16
CA LEU A 102 -5.44 22.20 -32.56
C LEU A 102 -5.58 23.58 -33.22
N GLY A 103 -6.62 23.74 -34.04
CA GLY A 103 -6.72 24.90 -34.91
C GLY A 103 -5.58 24.94 -35.94
N GLU A 104 -5.16 26.15 -36.32
CA GLU A 104 -4.16 26.35 -37.39
C GLU A 104 -2.72 26.35 -36.86
N GLU A 105 -2.49 26.79 -35.62
CA GLU A 105 -1.16 27.10 -35.12
C GLU A 105 -0.64 26.08 -34.10
N VAL A 106 -1.52 25.54 -33.25
CA VAL A 106 -1.10 24.77 -32.08
C VAL A 106 -0.89 23.30 -32.41
N ARG A 107 0.20 22.73 -31.92
CA ARG A 107 0.47 21.29 -31.94
C ARG A 107 0.64 20.76 -30.53
N LEU A 108 -0.10 19.71 -30.23
CA LEU A 108 -0.10 19.03 -28.94
C LEU A 108 0.33 17.58 -29.13
N PHE A 109 1.00 17.03 -28.14
CA PHE A 109 1.25 15.59 -28.08
C PHE A 109 0.67 15.00 -26.79
N VAL A 110 0.20 13.75 -26.85
CA VAL A 110 -0.28 13.02 -25.65
C VAL A 110 0.91 12.69 -24.78
N ALA A 111 0.97 13.29 -23.59
CA ALA A 111 2.05 13.12 -22.63
C ALA A 111 1.76 12.01 -21.60
N GLY A 112 0.51 11.63 -21.40
CA GLY A 112 0.13 10.57 -20.46
C GLY A 112 -1.25 10.70 -19.85
N ALA A 113 -1.53 9.87 -18.86
CA ALA A 113 -2.80 9.81 -18.14
C ALA A 113 -2.85 10.81 -16.98
N ARG A 114 -4.04 11.29 -16.68
CA ARG A 114 -4.32 12.09 -15.48
C ARG A 114 -4.10 11.25 -14.22
N ASN A 115 -3.21 11.69 -13.35
CA ASN A 115 -3.07 11.14 -12.02
C ASN A 115 -3.93 11.97 -11.04
N PRO A 116 -5.10 11.46 -10.58
CA PRO A 116 -5.97 12.21 -9.68
C PRO A 116 -5.34 12.36 -8.31
N CYS A 117 -5.64 13.48 -7.65
CA CYS A 117 -5.11 13.80 -6.32
C CYS A 117 -6.24 14.21 -5.37
N LEU A 118 -5.92 14.38 -4.09
CA LEU A 118 -6.88 14.77 -3.04
C LEU A 118 -7.58 16.10 -3.32
N LYS A 119 -6.95 17.01 -4.08
CA LYS A 119 -7.57 18.30 -4.47
C LYS A 119 -8.83 18.08 -5.33
N LEU A 120 -8.83 17.04 -6.18
CA LEU A 120 -10.01 16.65 -6.97
C LEU A 120 -11.11 16.10 -6.04
N SER A 121 -10.76 15.18 -5.14
CA SER A 121 -11.72 14.63 -4.17
C SER A 121 -12.33 15.75 -3.31
N TRP A 122 -11.50 16.66 -2.82
CA TRP A 122 -11.95 17.85 -2.08
C TRP A 122 -12.92 18.71 -2.92
N ARG A 123 -12.58 18.99 -4.18
CA ARG A 123 -13.39 19.83 -5.07
C ARG A 123 -14.78 19.24 -5.32
N LEU A 124 -14.87 17.92 -5.37
CA LEU A 124 -16.10 17.15 -5.60
C LEU A 124 -16.83 16.77 -4.30
N GLY A 125 -16.27 17.08 -3.13
CA GLY A 125 -16.83 16.65 -1.85
C GLY A 125 -16.81 15.14 -1.66
N GLN A 126 -15.85 14.43 -2.29
CA GLN A 126 -15.73 13.00 -2.29
C GLN A 126 -14.63 12.51 -1.35
N PRO A 127 -14.73 11.27 -0.81
CA PRO A 127 -13.68 10.69 0.01
C PRO A 127 -12.39 10.46 -0.79
N PRO A 128 -11.23 10.34 -0.12
CA PRO A 128 -9.94 10.09 -0.78
C PRO A 128 -9.92 8.85 -1.69
N SER A 129 -10.71 7.80 -1.39
CA SER A 129 -10.85 6.60 -2.21
C SER A 129 -11.44 6.85 -3.60
N PHE A 130 -12.11 7.99 -3.80
CA PHE A 130 -12.66 8.42 -5.08
C PHE A 130 -11.58 8.55 -6.17
N GLN A 131 -10.34 8.85 -5.81
CA GLN A 131 -9.23 8.96 -6.76
C GLN A 131 -9.04 7.69 -7.58
N THR A 132 -9.12 6.52 -6.95
CA THR A 132 -9.01 5.22 -7.63
C THR A 132 -10.18 5.00 -8.59
N LEU A 133 -11.39 5.29 -8.14
CA LEU A 133 -12.60 5.20 -8.98
C LEU A 133 -12.49 6.14 -10.18
N PHE A 134 -12.07 7.38 -9.96
CA PHE A 134 -11.90 8.39 -11.01
C PHE A 134 -10.90 7.94 -12.07
N ALA A 135 -9.73 7.49 -11.67
CA ALA A 135 -8.69 7.09 -12.60
C ALA A 135 -9.05 5.84 -13.43
N LYS A 136 -9.80 4.89 -12.86
CA LYS A 136 -10.26 3.67 -13.57
C LYS A 136 -11.50 3.89 -14.46
N SER A 137 -12.11 5.06 -14.42
CA SER A 137 -13.38 5.34 -15.08
C SER A 137 -13.32 5.43 -16.61
N ARG A 138 -12.16 5.66 -17.20
CA ARG A 138 -11.97 6.06 -18.61
C ARG A 138 -12.55 7.45 -18.92
N HIS A 139 -12.83 8.22 -17.87
CA HIS A 139 -13.32 9.60 -17.91
C HIS A 139 -12.51 10.45 -16.92
N ALA A 140 -11.20 10.23 -16.88
CA ALA A 140 -10.26 10.94 -16.02
C ALA A 140 -9.55 12.10 -16.74
N GLY A 141 -9.50 12.05 -18.09
CA GLY A 141 -8.86 13.03 -18.94
C GLY A 141 -7.39 12.73 -19.24
N VAL A 142 -6.75 13.61 -19.96
CA VAL A 142 -5.47 13.40 -20.62
C VAL A 142 -4.50 14.54 -20.34
N TYR A 143 -3.23 14.23 -20.11
CA TYR A 143 -2.17 15.22 -20.14
C TYR A 143 -1.63 15.37 -21.57
N PHE A 144 -1.61 16.61 -22.04
CA PHE A 144 -0.95 17.02 -23.26
C PHE A 144 0.31 17.83 -22.95
N GLY A 145 1.34 17.64 -23.76
CA GLY A 145 2.45 18.57 -23.87
C GLY A 145 2.29 19.44 -25.12
N VAL A 146 2.96 20.57 -25.16
CA VAL A 146 2.92 21.52 -26.27
C VAL A 146 4.17 21.33 -27.14
N GLU A 147 3.97 20.99 -28.41
CA GLU A 147 5.03 20.93 -29.42
C GLU A 147 5.20 22.29 -30.12
N ALA A 148 4.07 22.95 -30.46
CA ALA A 148 4.05 24.30 -30.96
C ALA A 148 2.90 25.06 -30.31
N GLY A 149 3.19 26.25 -29.77
CA GLY A 149 2.21 27.17 -29.22
C GLY A 149 1.58 28.04 -30.28
N GLY A 150 0.53 28.77 -29.93
CA GLY A 150 -0.19 29.67 -30.82
C GLY A 150 -1.54 30.08 -30.24
N GLN A 151 -2.36 30.69 -31.05
CA GLN A 151 -3.71 31.11 -30.69
C GLN A 151 -4.70 30.01 -31.03
N VAL A 152 -5.68 29.79 -30.14
CA VAL A 152 -6.82 28.90 -30.36
C VAL A 152 -8.13 29.63 -30.05
N ARG A 153 -9.25 29.10 -30.60
CA ARG A 153 -10.57 29.70 -30.50
C ARG A 153 -11.64 28.64 -30.17
N PRO A 154 -12.77 29.02 -29.64
CA PRO A 154 -13.91 28.10 -29.51
C PRO A 154 -14.30 27.48 -30.88
N GLY A 155 -14.49 26.17 -30.92
CA GLY A 155 -14.82 25.45 -32.15
C GLY A 155 -13.60 24.89 -32.89
N ASP A 156 -12.37 25.24 -32.55
CA ASP A 156 -11.17 24.67 -33.14
C ASP A 156 -11.15 23.14 -32.98
N ARG A 157 -10.72 22.48 -34.07
CA ARG A 157 -10.66 21.01 -34.12
C ARG A 157 -9.33 20.52 -33.61
N LEU A 158 -9.40 19.49 -32.75
CA LEU A 158 -8.25 18.68 -32.40
C LEU A 158 -8.20 17.49 -33.35
N GLU A 159 -7.26 17.49 -34.29
CA GLU A 159 -7.12 16.50 -35.35
C GLU A 159 -5.80 15.74 -35.22
N ARG A 160 -5.87 14.40 -35.23
CA ARG A 160 -4.68 13.55 -35.10
C ARG A 160 -3.84 13.61 -36.37
N ILE A 161 -2.57 14.00 -36.24
CA ILE A 161 -1.61 14.09 -37.36
C ILE A 161 -0.51 13.03 -37.27
N HIS A 162 -0.30 12.41 -36.11
CA HIS A 162 0.60 11.27 -35.93
C HIS A 162 -0.03 10.28 -34.93
N HIS A 163 0.12 8.98 -35.20
CA HIS A 163 -0.39 7.90 -34.37
C HIS A 163 0.57 6.72 -34.36
N ASP A 164 0.94 6.25 -33.18
CA ASP A 164 1.70 4.99 -32.99
C ASP A 164 0.82 3.97 -32.25
N PRO A 165 0.21 3.01 -32.95
CA PRO A 165 -0.67 2.01 -32.35
C PRO A 165 0.08 1.04 -31.41
N ALA A 166 1.41 1.00 -31.45
CA ALA A 166 2.21 0.16 -30.56
C ALA A 166 2.41 0.81 -29.18
N MET A 167 2.19 2.11 -29.04
CA MET A 167 2.25 2.78 -27.73
C MET A 167 1.01 2.46 -26.89
N PRO A 168 1.16 2.32 -25.57
CA PRO A 168 0.03 2.19 -24.66
C PRO A 168 -0.94 3.38 -24.74
N SER A 169 -2.23 3.07 -24.62
CA SER A 169 -3.26 4.10 -24.54
C SER A 169 -3.20 4.84 -23.19
N VAL A 170 -3.85 6.00 -23.13
CA VAL A 170 -4.04 6.73 -21.86
C VAL A 170 -4.75 5.87 -20.82
N ALA A 171 -5.70 5.03 -21.27
CA ALA A 171 -6.40 4.07 -20.43
C ALA A 171 -5.46 3.00 -19.87
N ASP A 172 -4.56 2.44 -20.68
CA ASP A 172 -3.53 1.47 -20.22
C ASP A 172 -2.59 2.11 -19.20
N VAL A 173 -2.16 3.36 -19.46
CA VAL A 173 -1.31 4.10 -18.51
C VAL A 173 -2.02 4.31 -17.17
N SER A 174 -3.32 4.63 -17.18
CA SER A 174 -4.11 4.76 -15.94
C SER A 174 -4.14 3.44 -15.15
N ASP A 175 -4.32 2.30 -15.83
CA ASP A 175 -4.29 0.99 -15.18
C ASP A 175 -2.89 0.70 -14.59
N PHE A 176 -1.83 0.94 -15.35
CA PHE A 176 -0.45 0.74 -14.88
C PHE A 176 -0.12 1.58 -13.63
N LEU A 177 -0.68 2.78 -13.52
CA LEU A 177 -0.47 3.65 -12.36
C LEU A 177 -1.21 3.16 -11.11
N ILE A 178 -2.39 2.55 -11.27
CA ILE A 178 -3.32 2.31 -10.16
C ILE A 178 -3.29 0.86 -9.68
N ASP A 179 -3.10 -0.10 -10.58
CA ASP A 179 -3.13 -1.50 -10.21
C ASP A 179 -1.96 -1.84 -9.27
N ARG A 180 -2.24 -2.66 -8.26
CA ARG A 180 -1.22 -3.10 -7.30
C ARG A 180 -0.20 -4.02 -7.94
N GLU A 181 -0.66 -4.89 -8.85
CA GLU A 181 0.24 -5.75 -9.62
C GLU A 181 1.05 -4.92 -10.61
N PRO A 182 2.35 -5.18 -10.75
CA PRO A 182 3.16 -4.47 -11.72
C PRO A 182 2.70 -4.82 -13.15
N PRO A 183 2.67 -3.83 -14.06
CA PRO A 183 2.33 -4.07 -15.45
C PRO A 183 3.38 -4.93 -16.16
N PRO A 184 3.07 -5.51 -17.33
CA PRO A 184 4.06 -6.18 -18.17
C PRO A 184 5.23 -5.24 -18.50
N LEU A 185 6.47 -5.77 -18.50
CA LEU A 185 7.68 -4.96 -18.68
C LEU A 185 7.74 -4.27 -20.06
N GLU A 186 7.40 -4.99 -21.12
CA GLU A 186 7.56 -4.48 -22.50
C GLU A 186 6.79 -3.17 -22.75
N PRO A 187 5.46 -3.04 -22.51
CA PRO A 187 4.77 -1.78 -22.69
C PRO A 187 5.24 -0.69 -21.70
N LEU A 188 5.68 -1.08 -20.51
CA LEU A 188 6.21 -0.15 -19.51
C LEU A 188 7.55 0.46 -19.92
N GLU A 189 8.46 -0.35 -20.44
CA GLU A 189 9.76 0.11 -20.99
C GLU A 189 9.56 1.04 -22.19
N ARG A 190 8.61 0.70 -23.07
CA ARG A 190 8.26 1.53 -24.22
C ARG A 190 7.78 2.92 -23.80
N LEU A 191 6.91 2.99 -22.76
CA LEU A 191 6.48 4.27 -22.18
C LEU A 191 7.65 5.05 -21.59
N LEU A 192 8.49 4.39 -20.78
CA LEU A 192 9.61 5.05 -20.11
C LEU A 192 10.70 5.52 -21.09
N ALA A 193 10.84 4.85 -22.24
CA ALA A 193 11.74 5.26 -23.33
C ALA A 193 11.23 6.50 -24.08
N TYR A 194 9.92 6.84 -23.99
CA TYR A 194 9.38 8.01 -24.68
C TYR A 194 9.84 9.32 -24.01
N PRO A 195 10.65 10.18 -24.68
CA PRO A 195 11.31 11.31 -24.00
C PRO A 195 10.35 12.36 -23.44
N ARG A 196 9.16 12.50 -24.06
CA ARG A 196 8.15 13.50 -23.72
C ARG A 196 7.01 12.94 -22.86
N LEU A 197 7.21 11.77 -22.22
CA LEU A 197 6.27 11.25 -21.23
C LEU A 197 6.10 12.25 -20.09
N SER A 198 4.88 12.45 -19.63
CA SER A 198 4.52 13.28 -18.48
C SER A 198 5.46 13.02 -17.29
N GLY A 199 5.95 14.09 -16.65
CA GLY A 199 6.87 13.98 -15.52
C GLY A 199 6.29 13.18 -14.35
N SER A 200 5.00 13.38 -14.04
CA SER A 200 4.31 12.63 -13.01
C SER A 200 4.17 11.14 -13.38
N ASN A 201 3.81 10.84 -14.62
CA ASN A 201 3.71 9.46 -15.09
C ASN A 201 5.09 8.77 -15.12
N ARG A 202 6.14 9.44 -15.62
CA ARG A 202 7.50 8.92 -15.65
C ARG A 202 7.98 8.50 -14.25
N MET A 203 7.80 9.36 -13.27
CA MET A 203 8.19 9.10 -11.88
C MET A 203 7.48 7.85 -11.34
N LEU A 204 6.14 7.78 -11.49
CA LEU A 204 5.33 6.67 -10.96
C LEU A 204 5.59 5.35 -11.69
N LEU A 205 5.68 5.39 -13.03
CA LEU A 205 5.94 4.20 -13.86
C LEU A 205 7.35 3.66 -13.70
N GLY A 206 8.35 4.51 -13.42
CA GLY A 206 9.71 4.06 -13.09
C GLY A 206 9.73 3.08 -11.92
N GLY A 207 9.00 3.39 -10.85
CA GLY A 207 8.87 2.46 -9.73
C GLY A 207 8.07 1.21 -10.05
N LYS A 208 7.10 1.29 -10.95
CA LYS A 208 6.38 0.09 -11.43
C LYS A 208 7.28 -0.83 -12.26
N ARG A 209 8.20 -0.28 -13.08
CA ARG A 209 9.22 -1.06 -13.79
C ARG A 209 10.08 -1.83 -12.79
N ASP A 210 10.63 -1.13 -11.80
CA ASP A 210 11.48 -1.76 -10.78
C ASP A 210 10.72 -2.85 -9.99
N ALA A 211 9.41 -2.68 -9.81
CA ALA A 211 8.56 -3.70 -9.19
C ALA A 211 8.31 -4.88 -10.13
N ALA A 212 8.12 -4.65 -11.44
CA ALA A 212 7.92 -5.69 -12.44
C ALA A 212 9.17 -6.56 -12.63
N GLU A 213 10.35 -5.95 -12.75
CA GLU A 213 11.64 -6.66 -12.81
C GLU A 213 11.84 -7.55 -11.58
N ARG A 214 11.52 -7.02 -10.40
CA ARG A 214 11.59 -7.76 -9.13
C ARG A 214 10.56 -8.89 -9.03
N ALA A 215 9.38 -8.73 -9.63
CA ALA A 215 8.36 -9.78 -9.65
C ALA A 215 8.82 -11.00 -10.46
N MET A 216 9.56 -10.80 -11.54
CA MET A 216 10.17 -11.90 -12.30
C MET A 216 11.17 -12.69 -11.46
N ASP A 217 12.01 -12.00 -10.67
CA ASP A 217 12.96 -12.65 -9.75
C ASP A 217 12.28 -13.43 -8.60
N LEU A 218 11.04 -13.06 -8.24
CA LEU A 218 10.29 -13.70 -7.15
C LEU A 218 9.79 -15.09 -7.49
N VAL A 219 9.66 -15.44 -8.76
CA VAL A 219 9.16 -16.77 -9.20
C VAL A 219 10.26 -17.81 -9.14
N GLU A 220 11.52 -17.42 -9.31
CA GLU A 220 12.66 -18.33 -9.24
C GLU A 220 12.92 -18.78 -7.80
N GLY A 221 12.98 -20.10 -7.61
CA GLY A 221 13.35 -20.72 -6.34
C GLY A 221 12.24 -20.93 -5.31
N ARG A 222 10.98 -20.60 -5.61
CA ARG A 222 9.85 -20.97 -4.71
C ARG A 222 9.68 -22.48 -4.68
N TRP A 223 9.42 -23.01 -3.49
CA TRP A 223 9.24 -24.45 -3.27
C TRP A 223 7.83 -24.76 -2.75
N PRO A 224 7.26 -25.91 -3.10
CA PRO A 224 6.02 -26.38 -2.50
C PRO A 224 6.28 -27.00 -1.12
N GLY A 225 5.34 -26.83 -0.19
CA GLY A 225 5.39 -27.44 1.13
C GLY A 225 6.57 -26.95 1.99
N TRP A 226 7.45 -27.87 2.39
CA TRP A 226 8.51 -27.62 3.36
C TRP A 226 9.91 -27.84 2.77
N ARG A 227 10.84 -26.96 3.09
CA ARG A 227 12.26 -27.04 2.73
C ARG A 227 13.11 -26.99 4.00
N ASP A 228 14.20 -27.76 4.03
CA ASP A 228 15.10 -27.83 5.18
C ASP A 228 16.07 -26.66 5.22
N PHE A 229 16.20 -26.06 6.40
CA PHE A 229 17.10 -24.96 6.69
C PHE A 229 17.98 -25.28 7.90
N THR A 230 19.17 -24.72 7.89
CA THR A 230 20.11 -24.75 9.03
C THR A 230 20.19 -23.35 9.64
N VAL A 231 20.18 -23.28 10.96
CA VAL A 231 20.51 -22.06 11.69
C VAL A 231 21.98 -21.73 11.45
N GLN A 232 22.27 -20.62 10.80
CA GLN A 232 23.64 -20.14 10.59
C GLN A 232 24.13 -19.32 11.77
N GLU A 233 23.29 -18.43 12.24
CA GLU A 233 23.63 -17.45 13.26
C GLU A 233 22.41 -17.15 14.12
N VAL A 234 22.69 -16.81 15.37
CA VAL A 234 21.71 -16.35 16.35
C VAL A 234 22.23 -15.06 16.98
N VAL A 235 21.40 -14.01 16.99
CA VAL A 235 21.76 -12.69 17.53
C VAL A 235 20.72 -12.27 18.57
N ASP A 236 21.16 -11.91 19.76
CA ASP A 236 20.29 -11.30 20.77
C ASP A 236 20.17 -9.79 20.47
N GLU A 237 19.00 -9.39 19.95
CA GLU A 237 18.73 -8.02 19.47
C GLU A 237 18.34 -7.06 20.60
N ALA A 238 17.64 -7.58 21.60
CA ALA A 238 17.13 -6.82 22.74
C ALA A 238 16.72 -7.79 23.86
N GLU A 239 16.25 -7.25 24.99
CA GLU A 239 15.72 -8.05 26.09
C GLU A 239 14.59 -8.96 25.58
N GLU A 240 14.77 -10.28 25.73
CA GLU A 240 13.86 -11.32 25.25
C GLU A 240 13.58 -11.31 23.72
N ILE A 241 14.41 -10.68 22.92
CA ILE A 241 14.24 -10.65 21.45
C ILE A 241 15.51 -11.19 20.78
N ARG A 242 15.30 -12.19 19.92
CA ARG A 242 16.37 -12.92 19.23
C ARG A 242 16.11 -13.00 17.74
N SER A 243 17.13 -12.73 16.94
CA SER A 243 17.18 -13.00 15.51
C SER A 243 17.80 -14.37 15.24
N VAL A 244 17.23 -15.09 14.27
CA VAL A 244 17.76 -16.36 13.78
C VAL A 244 17.94 -16.24 12.27
N HIS A 245 19.17 -16.49 11.80
CA HIS A 245 19.52 -16.50 10.40
C HIS A 245 19.48 -17.93 9.87
N LEU A 246 18.71 -18.17 8.83
CA LEU A 246 18.36 -19.48 8.30
C LEU A 246 18.84 -19.62 6.86
N ALA A 247 19.74 -20.59 6.61
CA ALA A 247 20.22 -20.94 5.28
C ALA A 247 19.63 -22.25 4.79
N PRO A 248 19.35 -22.42 3.49
CA PRO A 248 18.87 -23.66 2.96
C PRO A 248 19.95 -24.77 3.04
N VAL A 249 19.58 -25.95 3.52
CA VAL A 249 20.49 -27.09 3.67
C VAL A 249 21.06 -27.56 2.34
N ASP A 250 20.26 -27.48 1.27
CA ASP A 250 20.63 -27.88 -0.09
C ASP A 250 21.53 -26.85 -0.81
N GLY A 251 21.82 -25.70 -0.18
CA GLY A 251 22.61 -24.60 -0.76
C GLY A 251 21.97 -23.95 -2.01
N GLY A 252 20.74 -24.36 -2.38
CA GLY A 252 20.04 -23.79 -3.52
C GLY A 252 19.57 -22.35 -3.29
N PRO A 253 19.24 -21.61 -4.36
CA PRO A 253 18.84 -20.20 -4.27
C PRO A 253 17.58 -20.03 -3.44
N LEU A 254 17.51 -18.88 -2.77
CA LEU A 254 16.32 -18.44 -2.06
C LEU A 254 15.56 -17.42 -2.92
N PRO A 255 14.23 -17.56 -3.07
CA PRO A 255 13.43 -16.53 -3.69
C PRO A 255 13.48 -15.25 -2.88
N ARG A 256 13.45 -14.11 -3.57
CA ARG A 256 13.29 -12.84 -2.92
C ARG A 256 11.89 -12.75 -2.30
N ALA A 257 11.82 -12.59 -0.99
CA ALA A 257 10.56 -12.30 -0.33
C ALA A 257 10.10 -10.86 -0.62
N LYS A 258 8.80 -10.64 -0.80
CA LYS A 258 8.25 -9.27 -0.76
C LYS A 258 8.48 -8.70 0.65
N PRO A 259 8.95 -7.44 0.78
CA PRO A 259 9.18 -6.85 2.11
C PRO A 259 7.90 -6.83 2.94
N GLY A 260 7.95 -7.41 4.13
CA GLY A 260 6.79 -7.59 5.01
C GLY A 260 6.22 -9.00 5.03
N GLN A 261 6.62 -9.89 4.11
CA GLN A 261 6.21 -11.30 4.13
C GLN A 261 6.76 -12.05 5.34
N PHE A 262 6.11 -13.16 5.66
CA PHE A 262 6.50 -14.10 6.70
C PHE A 262 6.84 -15.48 6.13
N VAL A 263 7.51 -16.29 6.93
CA VAL A 263 7.66 -17.74 6.71
C VAL A 263 6.99 -18.49 7.84
N THR A 264 6.42 -19.67 7.56
CA THR A 264 6.02 -20.60 8.61
C THR A 264 7.20 -21.52 8.90
N VAL A 265 7.56 -21.62 10.17
CA VAL A 265 8.64 -22.48 10.66
C VAL A 265 8.04 -23.71 11.34
N GLU A 266 8.50 -24.86 10.95
CA GLU A 266 8.20 -26.14 11.59
C GLU A 266 9.36 -26.50 12.50
N LEU A 267 9.06 -26.66 13.79
CA LEU A 267 10.00 -26.94 14.87
C LEU A 267 9.64 -28.28 15.51
N ASP A 268 10.65 -29.09 15.84
CA ASP A 268 10.48 -30.24 16.73
C ASP A 268 10.57 -29.79 18.19
N ASP A 269 9.56 -30.12 18.96
CA ASP A 269 9.50 -29.85 20.41
C ASP A 269 9.18 -31.16 21.15
N ALA A 270 10.21 -31.89 21.51
CA ALA A 270 10.13 -33.18 22.19
C ALA A 270 9.32 -34.25 21.41
N GLY A 271 9.54 -34.35 20.09
CA GLY A 271 8.86 -35.30 19.21
C GLY A 271 7.48 -34.83 18.72
N GLU A 272 7.04 -33.66 19.11
CA GLU A 272 5.84 -33.01 18.57
C GLU A 272 6.19 -31.87 17.63
N THR A 273 5.53 -31.83 16.49
CA THR A 273 5.70 -30.77 15.50
C THR A 273 4.96 -29.51 15.92
N VAL A 274 5.67 -28.41 16.07
CA VAL A 274 5.11 -27.07 16.33
C VAL A 274 5.32 -26.18 15.12
N ARG A 275 4.27 -25.59 14.59
CA ARG A 275 4.30 -24.66 13.45
C ARG A 275 3.93 -23.25 13.88
N ARG A 276 4.76 -22.26 13.50
CA ARG A 276 4.47 -20.85 13.76
C ARG A 276 4.98 -20.00 12.61
N SER A 277 4.25 -18.93 12.32
CA SER A 277 4.64 -17.94 11.31
C SER A 277 5.34 -16.76 11.97
N TRP A 278 6.45 -16.32 11.38
CA TRP A 278 7.20 -15.15 11.78
C TRP A 278 7.58 -14.32 10.57
N SER A 279 7.39 -13.00 10.68
CA SER A 279 7.75 -12.07 9.63
C SER A 279 9.25 -12.11 9.38
N LEU A 280 9.64 -12.04 8.12
CA LEU A 280 11.02 -11.80 7.74
C LEU A 280 11.41 -10.40 8.17
N SER A 281 12.54 -10.28 8.87
CA SER A 281 13.01 -9.01 9.45
C SER A 281 14.18 -8.38 8.69
N ALA A 282 14.53 -8.92 7.53
CA ALA A 282 15.54 -8.39 6.63
C ALA A 282 15.08 -8.53 5.18
N PHE A 283 15.60 -7.65 4.33
CA PHE A 283 15.41 -7.68 2.89
C PHE A 283 16.74 -7.74 2.16
N ALA A 284 16.82 -8.58 1.13
CA ALA A 284 17.93 -8.60 0.18
C ALA A 284 17.40 -8.94 -1.22
N PHE A 285 18.00 -8.37 -2.27
CA PHE A 285 17.64 -8.70 -3.66
C PHE A 285 17.98 -10.15 -4.04
N LYS A 286 19.08 -10.66 -3.52
CA LYS A 286 19.52 -12.07 -3.67
C LYS A 286 19.85 -12.62 -2.29
N PRO A 287 18.82 -13.04 -1.51
CA PRO A 287 19.04 -13.52 -0.16
C PRO A 287 19.82 -14.83 -0.17
N GLN A 288 20.82 -14.93 0.71
CA GLN A 288 21.52 -16.17 1.02
C GLN A 288 20.93 -16.84 2.26
N THR A 289 20.31 -16.04 3.11
CA THR A 289 19.63 -16.44 4.32
C THR A 289 18.31 -15.69 4.48
N TYR A 290 17.40 -16.27 5.24
CA TYR A 290 16.26 -15.56 5.80
C TYR A 290 16.52 -15.24 7.27
N ARG A 291 16.20 -14.02 7.70
CA ARG A 291 16.22 -13.61 9.10
C ARG A 291 14.80 -13.51 9.64
N ILE A 292 14.55 -14.21 10.72
CA ILE A 292 13.35 -14.05 11.55
C ILE A 292 13.76 -13.52 12.91
N THR A 293 13.01 -12.58 13.47
CA THR A 293 13.29 -11.98 14.78
C THR A 293 12.08 -12.16 15.68
N VAL A 294 12.29 -12.80 16.82
CA VAL A 294 11.19 -13.31 17.64
C VAL A 294 11.36 -12.86 19.08
N ARG A 295 10.28 -12.35 19.65
CA ARG A 295 10.19 -12.10 21.09
C ARG A 295 9.87 -13.39 21.83
N ARG A 296 10.59 -13.67 22.91
CA ARG A 296 10.30 -14.78 23.82
C ARG A 296 8.94 -14.56 24.48
N GLN A 297 8.10 -15.56 24.40
CA GLN A 297 6.79 -15.62 25.02
C GLN A 297 6.61 -17.01 25.68
N GLU A 298 5.57 -17.19 26.48
CA GLU A 298 5.31 -18.48 27.13
C GLU A 298 4.88 -19.59 26.17
N GLY A 299 4.52 -19.26 24.92
CA GLY A 299 4.13 -20.22 23.89
C GLY A 299 5.29 -21.16 23.49
N ARG A 300 4.98 -22.43 23.22
CA ARG A 300 5.95 -23.48 22.85
C ARG A 300 6.84 -23.07 21.68
N GLY A 301 6.24 -22.47 20.62
CA GLY A 301 6.99 -22.10 19.42
C GLY A 301 8.08 -21.07 19.69
N SER A 302 7.78 -19.97 20.40
CA SER A 302 8.76 -18.94 20.70
C SER A 302 9.86 -19.43 21.65
N ARG A 303 9.50 -20.24 22.65
CA ARG A 303 10.49 -20.88 23.54
C ARG A 303 11.43 -21.81 22.78
N ARG A 304 10.87 -22.66 21.89
CA ARG A 304 11.70 -23.58 21.09
C ARG A 304 12.60 -22.84 20.12
N LEU A 305 12.11 -21.76 19.48
CA LEU A 305 12.94 -20.93 18.60
C LEU A 305 14.08 -20.25 19.36
N HIS A 306 13.84 -19.75 20.56
CA HIS A 306 14.88 -19.16 21.43
C HIS A 306 15.90 -20.18 21.92
N ALA A 307 15.59 -21.47 21.88
CA ALA A 307 16.52 -22.55 22.24
C ALA A 307 17.39 -23.03 21.06
N LEU A 308 17.16 -22.51 19.85
CA LEU A 308 17.97 -22.88 18.69
C LEU A 308 19.39 -22.34 18.79
N ASN A 309 20.34 -23.14 18.29
CA ASN A 309 21.75 -22.81 18.19
C ASN A 309 22.24 -22.94 16.75
N PRO A 310 23.34 -22.31 16.38
CA PRO A 310 23.98 -22.55 15.09
C PRO A 310 24.19 -24.06 14.82
N GLY A 311 23.81 -24.52 13.65
CA GLY A 311 23.82 -25.92 13.25
C GLY A 311 22.49 -26.66 13.43
N ASP A 312 21.56 -26.15 14.23
CA ASP A 312 20.22 -26.75 14.35
C ASP A 312 19.45 -26.71 13.04
N ARG A 313 18.55 -27.67 12.84
CA ARG A 313 17.72 -27.77 11.63
C ARG A 313 16.27 -27.40 11.92
N VAL A 314 15.68 -26.74 10.97
CA VAL A 314 14.25 -26.37 10.96
C VAL A 314 13.70 -26.53 9.53
N ARG A 315 12.39 -26.57 9.37
CA ARG A 315 11.75 -26.60 8.05
C ARG A 315 10.92 -25.33 7.85
N LEU A 316 11.04 -24.71 6.68
CA LEU A 316 10.32 -23.50 6.34
C LEU A 316 9.35 -23.73 5.18
N SER A 317 8.20 -23.05 5.26
CA SER A 317 7.39 -22.78 4.07
C SER A 317 8.07 -21.72 3.20
N ALA A 318 7.69 -21.63 1.93
CA ALA A 318 8.06 -20.48 1.11
C ALA A 318 7.45 -19.18 1.71
N PRO A 319 8.09 -18.00 1.49
CA PRO A 319 7.56 -16.72 1.95
C PRO A 319 6.13 -16.47 1.47
N ALA A 320 5.27 -15.95 2.36
CA ALA A 320 3.85 -15.69 2.13
C ALA A 320 3.38 -14.44 2.88
N GLY A 321 2.17 -13.96 2.60
CA GLY A 321 1.53 -12.82 3.24
C GLY A 321 1.35 -11.62 2.31
N ASP A 322 0.31 -10.82 2.61
CA ASP A 322 -0.15 -9.68 1.79
C ASP A 322 0.16 -8.33 2.42
N PHE A 323 0.64 -8.29 3.68
CA PHE A 323 1.12 -7.07 4.31
C PHE A 323 2.51 -6.73 3.77
N THR A 324 2.56 -6.15 2.58
CA THR A 324 3.81 -5.90 1.86
C THR A 324 3.96 -4.46 1.43
N LEU A 325 5.22 -4.00 1.33
CA LEU A 325 5.55 -2.70 0.77
C LEU A 325 5.33 -2.71 -0.75
N ASP A 326 4.61 -1.71 -1.26
CA ASP A 326 4.57 -1.43 -2.69
C ASP A 326 5.88 -0.74 -3.11
N MET A 327 6.78 -1.52 -3.69
CA MET A 327 8.09 -1.04 -4.17
C MET A 327 7.96 -0.10 -5.37
N GLY A 328 6.81 -0.02 -6.02
CA GLY A 328 6.51 0.91 -7.10
C GLY A 328 5.99 2.26 -6.64
N SER A 329 5.69 2.43 -5.35
CA SER A 329 5.18 3.68 -4.82
C SER A 329 6.29 4.71 -4.63
N TYR A 330 6.07 5.93 -5.10
CA TYR A 330 6.92 7.12 -4.84
C TYR A 330 6.31 8.07 -3.79
N ARG A 331 5.29 7.59 -3.06
CA ARG A 331 4.75 8.33 -1.92
C ARG A 331 5.71 8.23 -0.74
N PRO A 332 5.80 9.27 0.11
CA PRO A 332 6.50 9.16 1.38
C PRO A 332 6.00 7.96 2.18
N LEU A 333 6.94 7.24 2.79
CA LEU A 333 6.67 6.04 3.57
C LEU A 333 6.63 6.37 5.06
N VAL A 334 5.60 5.87 5.75
CA VAL A 334 5.50 5.95 7.20
C VAL A 334 5.40 4.55 7.78
N LEU A 335 6.32 4.23 8.67
CA LEU A 335 6.37 2.95 9.37
C LEU A 335 6.06 3.18 10.84
N VAL A 336 5.05 2.50 11.37
CA VAL A 336 4.62 2.65 12.77
C VAL A 336 4.72 1.31 13.46
N ALA A 337 5.74 1.14 14.29
CA ALA A 337 6.05 -0.10 14.99
C ALA A 337 5.72 -0.03 16.47
N ALA A 338 5.16 -1.10 17.04
CA ALA A 338 5.09 -1.28 18.48
C ALA A 338 5.65 -2.65 18.90
N GLY A 339 6.70 -2.62 19.73
CA GLY A 339 7.42 -3.81 20.19
C GLY A 339 7.94 -4.65 19.03
N ILE A 340 7.64 -5.96 19.02
CA ILE A 340 8.11 -6.88 17.97
C ILE A 340 7.45 -6.64 16.60
N GLY A 341 6.45 -5.77 16.49
CA GLY A 341 5.89 -5.32 15.23
C GLY A 341 6.90 -4.60 14.32
N ILE A 342 8.10 -4.32 14.81
CA ILE A 342 9.19 -3.80 13.99
C ILE A 342 9.64 -4.79 12.89
N THR A 343 9.42 -6.10 13.05
CA THR A 343 10.03 -7.11 12.19
C THR A 343 9.65 -6.99 10.70
N PRO A 344 8.37 -6.95 10.27
CA PRO A 344 8.05 -6.73 8.88
C PRO A 344 8.44 -5.33 8.40
N LEU A 345 8.35 -4.33 9.29
CA LEU A 345 8.65 -2.94 8.96
C LEU A 345 10.16 -2.70 8.77
N LYS A 346 11.02 -3.46 9.46
CA LYS A 346 12.48 -3.44 9.24
C LYS A 346 12.82 -3.95 7.84
N ALA A 347 12.20 -5.05 7.40
CA ALA A 347 12.37 -5.54 6.03
C ALA A 347 11.83 -4.54 4.98
N MET A 348 10.70 -3.85 5.28
CA MET A 348 10.17 -2.78 4.42
C MET A 348 11.12 -1.58 4.37
N LEU A 349 11.71 -1.18 5.50
CA LEU A 349 12.69 -0.10 5.56
C LEU A 349 13.94 -0.43 4.74
N ASP A 350 14.50 -1.63 4.92
CA ASP A 350 15.68 -2.09 4.17
C ASP A 350 15.41 -2.07 2.65
N ALA A 351 14.26 -2.59 2.24
CA ALA A 351 13.83 -2.60 0.85
C ALA A 351 13.62 -1.19 0.30
N HIS A 352 12.97 -0.31 1.06
CA HIS A 352 12.74 1.08 0.67
C HIS A 352 14.05 1.81 0.42
N LEU A 353 14.98 1.69 1.35
CA LEU A 353 16.29 2.36 1.29
C LEU A 353 17.26 1.75 0.27
N SER A 354 16.97 0.54 -0.23
CA SER A 354 17.74 -0.08 -1.32
C SER A 354 17.42 0.49 -2.71
N ARG A 355 16.43 1.37 -2.83
CA ARG A 355 16.07 2.06 -4.08
C ARG A 355 17.10 3.15 -4.39
N GLN A 356 17.23 3.49 -5.67
CA GLN A 356 18.18 4.50 -6.12
C GLN A 356 17.90 5.89 -5.51
N ASP A 357 16.63 6.33 -5.53
CA ASP A 357 16.18 7.61 -4.98
C ASP A 357 14.90 7.37 -4.18
N PRO A 358 15.00 6.83 -2.95
CA PRO A 358 13.82 6.54 -2.16
C PRO A 358 13.15 7.84 -1.70
N PRO A 359 11.80 7.92 -1.73
CA PRO A 359 11.10 8.99 -1.05
C PRO A 359 11.44 9.03 0.44
N PRO A 360 11.24 10.17 1.14
CA PRO A 360 11.45 10.23 2.59
C PRO A 360 10.68 9.15 3.35
N VAL A 361 11.30 8.61 4.38
CA VAL A 361 10.68 7.63 5.28
C VAL A 361 10.68 8.15 6.72
N THR A 362 9.53 8.01 7.38
CA THR A 362 9.37 8.32 8.81
C THR A 362 9.05 7.05 9.56
N LEU A 363 9.87 6.70 10.55
CA LEU A 363 9.67 5.57 11.45
C LEU A 363 9.30 6.05 12.85
N LEU A 364 8.11 5.68 13.32
CA LEU A 364 7.73 5.80 14.74
C LEU A 364 7.84 4.42 15.37
N TYR A 365 8.68 4.28 16.39
CA TYR A 365 8.91 2.99 17.04
C TYR A 365 8.71 3.09 18.56
N ALA A 366 7.71 2.35 19.05
CA ALA A 366 7.33 2.37 20.45
C ALA A 366 7.66 1.06 21.17
N GLY A 367 8.13 1.18 22.42
CA GLY A 367 8.34 0.08 23.34
C GLY A 367 8.07 0.43 24.79
N ARG A 368 8.37 -0.50 25.70
CA ARG A 368 8.26 -0.23 27.13
C ARG A 368 9.46 0.56 27.63
N THR A 369 10.64 0.14 27.25
CA THR A 369 11.94 0.69 27.62
C THR A 369 12.90 0.62 26.43
N PRO A 370 14.03 1.35 26.44
CA PRO A 370 15.06 1.22 25.41
C PRO A 370 15.56 -0.21 25.20
N ALA A 371 15.75 -0.96 26.27
CA ALA A 371 16.23 -2.36 26.23
C ALA A 371 15.21 -3.34 25.60
N ALA A 372 13.95 -2.93 25.42
CA ALA A 372 12.90 -3.74 24.79
C ALA A 372 12.74 -3.51 23.28
N LEU A 373 13.57 -2.66 22.67
CA LEU A 373 13.51 -2.32 21.25
C LEU A 373 14.60 -3.06 20.46
N ALA A 374 14.19 -4.01 19.62
CA ALA A 374 15.09 -4.65 18.66
C ALA A 374 15.60 -3.64 17.63
N PHE A 375 16.82 -3.81 17.14
CA PHE A 375 17.45 -2.98 16.12
C PHE A 375 17.59 -1.48 16.50
N ARG A 376 17.42 -1.10 17.77
CA ARG A 376 17.39 0.30 18.18
C ARG A 376 18.65 1.05 17.75
N GLU A 377 19.83 0.53 18.08
CA GLU A 377 21.12 1.19 17.77
C GLU A 377 21.36 1.29 16.26
N GLU A 378 20.99 0.25 15.51
CA GLU A 378 21.04 0.25 14.04
C GLU A 378 20.15 1.34 13.45
N LEU A 379 18.91 1.47 13.96
CA LEU A 379 17.94 2.46 13.49
C LEU A 379 18.34 3.89 13.85
N GLU A 380 18.90 4.11 15.04
CA GLU A 380 19.45 5.41 15.47
C GLU A 380 20.64 5.81 14.59
N ALA A 381 21.57 4.89 14.34
CA ALA A 381 22.71 5.12 13.46
C ALA A 381 22.28 5.40 12.01
N LEU A 382 21.28 4.67 11.52
CA LEU A 382 20.71 4.87 10.19
C LEU A 382 20.09 6.27 10.04
N ALA A 383 19.28 6.69 11.00
CA ALA A 383 18.64 8.02 10.99
C ALA A 383 19.68 9.16 11.11
N ALA A 384 20.76 8.94 11.88
CA ALA A 384 21.84 9.91 11.98
C ALA A 384 22.65 10.05 10.67
N ALA A 385 22.76 8.97 9.89
CA ALA A 385 23.53 8.94 8.64
C ALA A 385 22.74 9.39 7.41
N ARG A 386 21.39 9.38 7.47
CA ARG A 386 20.53 9.62 6.31
C ARG A 386 19.48 10.70 6.58
N PRO A 387 19.56 11.87 5.93
CA PRO A 387 18.61 12.97 6.13
C PRO A 387 17.19 12.67 5.61
N ASP A 388 17.02 11.67 4.73
CA ASP A 388 15.74 11.18 4.23
C ASP A 388 15.06 10.17 5.16
N VAL A 389 15.68 9.82 6.30
CA VAL A 389 15.15 8.91 7.32
C VAL A 389 14.89 9.69 8.62
N SER A 390 13.62 9.77 9.02
CA SER A 390 13.21 10.33 10.31
C SER A 390 12.85 9.22 11.28
N LEU A 391 13.44 9.21 12.47
CA LEU A 391 13.18 8.24 13.54
C LEU A 391 12.59 8.94 14.76
N THR A 392 11.45 8.46 15.24
CA THR A 392 10.86 8.88 16.51
C THR A 392 10.70 7.67 17.42
N LEU A 393 11.43 7.64 18.52
CA LEU A 393 11.31 6.61 19.55
C LEU A 393 10.32 7.03 20.63
N LEU A 394 9.52 6.07 21.12
CA LEU A 394 8.54 6.32 22.19
C LEU A 394 8.68 5.23 23.28
N TYR A 395 8.72 5.66 24.53
CA TYR A 395 8.77 4.74 25.67
C TYR A 395 7.56 4.93 26.60
N SER A 396 6.90 3.82 26.93
CA SER A 396 5.70 3.86 27.79
C SER A 396 6.01 3.70 29.29
N ARG A 397 7.24 3.26 29.66
CA ARG A 397 7.64 2.98 31.04
C ARG A 397 9.03 3.53 31.40
N ALA A 398 9.60 4.36 30.57
CA ALA A 398 10.89 4.98 30.81
C ALA A 398 10.92 6.37 30.19
N ASP A 399 11.57 7.31 30.87
CA ASP A 399 12.01 8.56 30.30
C ASP A 399 13.42 8.37 29.74
N HIS A 400 13.63 8.81 28.51
CA HIS A 400 14.92 8.70 27.84
C HIS A 400 15.18 9.96 26.99
N PRO A 401 16.37 10.58 27.10
CA PRO A 401 16.73 11.71 26.26
C PRO A 401 16.58 11.39 24.77
N GLY A 402 15.96 12.27 24.00
CA GLY A 402 15.76 12.08 22.57
C GLY A 402 14.55 11.20 22.18
N ALA A 403 13.78 10.70 23.17
CA ALA A 403 12.56 9.94 22.90
C ALA A 403 11.32 10.61 23.51
N LEU A 404 10.15 10.29 22.96
CA LEU A 404 8.87 10.77 23.51
C LEU A 404 8.34 9.82 24.58
N ALA A 405 7.78 10.37 25.66
CA ALA A 405 7.11 9.56 26.67
C ALA A 405 5.69 9.13 26.20
N GLY A 406 5.31 7.87 26.48
CA GLY A 406 3.96 7.36 26.28
C GLY A 406 3.78 6.50 25.02
N ARG A 407 2.55 6.43 24.51
CA ARG A 407 2.15 5.55 23.40
C ARG A 407 2.01 6.31 22.09
N ILE A 408 2.02 5.59 20.96
CA ILE A 408 1.70 6.16 19.64
C ILE A 408 0.20 6.47 19.58
N THR A 409 -0.13 7.65 19.06
CA THR A 409 -1.51 8.10 18.79
C THR A 409 -1.58 8.69 17.38
N PRO A 410 -2.78 8.83 16.78
CA PRO A 410 -2.93 9.49 15.48
C PRO A 410 -2.31 10.88 15.44
N GLU A 411 -2.45 11.68 16.51
CA GLU A 411 -1.89 13.04 16.60
C GLU A 411 -0.36 13.04 16.55
N ARG A 412 0.28 12.05 17.18
CA ARG A 412 1.74 11.89 17.16
C ARG A 412 2.26 11.47 15.80
N VAL A 413 1.53 10.59 15.09
CA VAL A 413 1.85 10.24 13.71
C VAL A 413 1.76 11.49 12.83
N ILE A 414 0.68 12.25 12.92
CA ILE A 414 0.49 13.49 12.16
C ILE A 414 1.58 14.51 12.49
N ALA A 415 1.90 14.70 13.78
CA ALA A 415 2.94 15.63 14.20
C ALA A 415 4.33 15.27 13.67
N ALA A 416 4.65 13.96 13.59
CA ALA A 416 5.91 13.50 13.00
C ALA A 416 6.01 13.76 11.49
N LEU A 417 4.91 14.09 10.82
CA LEU A 417 4.82 14.37 9.39
C LEU A 417 4.59 15.85 9.08
N ALA A 418 4.76 16.74 10.07
CA ALA A 418 4.47 18.17 9.93
C ALA A 418 5.30 18.84 8.80
N ASP A 419 6.52 18.37 8.57
CA ASP A 419 7.43 18.90 7.54
C ASP A 419 7.64 17.93 6.36
N LEU A 420 6.64 17.07 6.13
CA LEU A 420 6.70 16.10 5.04
C LEU A 420 6.91 16.80 3.70
N SER A 421 7.96 16.42 2.99
CA SER A 421 8.30 17.00 1.70
C SER A 421 8.92 15.96 0.77
N ILE A 422 8.82 16.19 -0.54
CA ILE A 422 9.49 15.40 -1.58
C ILE A 422 10.28 16.32 -2.49
N VAL A 423 11.29 15.77 -3.13
CA VAL A 423 12.02 16.47 -4.19
C VAL A 423 11.53 15.96 -5.55
N VAL A 424 11.03 16.86 -6.40
CA VAL A 424 10.62 16.56 -7.77
C VAL A 424 11.35 17.50 -8.70
N SER A 425 12.09 16.95 -9.65
CA SER A 425 12.89 17.74 -10.60
C SER A 425 13.81 18.79 -9.93
N GLY A 426 14.41 18.42 -8.80
CA GLY A 426 15.31 19.30 -8.03
C GLY A 426 14.62 20.36 -7.15
N HIS A 427 13.30 20.39 -7.10
CA HIS A 427 12.53 21.30 -6.26
C HIS A 427 11.90 20.58 -5.07
N CYS A 428 12.03 21.17 -3.89
CA CYS A 428 11.41 20.65 -2.68
C CYS A 428 9.92 21.08 -2.62
N HIS A 429 9.03 20.09 -2.46
CA HIS A 429 7.59 20.30 -2.36
C HIS A 429 7.09 19.76 -1.04
N ARG A 430 6.49 20.63 -0.24
CA ARG A 430 5.81 20.22 1.00
C ARG A 430 4.54 19.46 0.65
N LEU A 431 4.33 18.34 1.29
CA LEU A 431 3.13 17.51 1.13
C LEU A 431 2.29 17.52 2.41
N PRO A 432 0.97 17.47 2.29
CA PRO A 432 0.11 17.12 3.42
C PRO A 432 0.44 15.72 3.94
N TRP A 433 0.37 15.53 5.26
CA TRP A 433 0.71 14.26 5.91
C TRP A 433 -0.08 13.04 5.35
N PHE A 434 -1.32 13.26 4.91
CA PHE A 434 -2.21 12.23 4.38
C PHE A 434 -1.85 11.73 2.95
N GLU A 435 -0.86 12.34 2.29
CA GLU A 435 -0.29 11.84 1.04
C GLU A 435 0.69 10.68 1.26
N ALA A 436 1.11 10.44 2.49
CA ALA A 436 1.98 9.32 2.82
C ALA A 436 1.25 7.97 2.80
N VAL A 437 2.01 6.90 2.55
CA VAL A 437 1.55 5.52 2.77
C VAL A 437 2.03 5.07 4.14
N ILE A 438 1.10 4.63 4.98
CA ILE A 438 1.34 4.34 6.39
C ILE A 438 1.20 2.83 6.62
N HIS A 439 2.28 2.18 7.05
CA HIS A 439 2.27 0.78 7.47
C HIS A 439 2.38 0.70 8.98
N VAL A 440 1.42 0.04 9.61
CA VAL A 440 1.34 -0.11 11.06
C VAL A 440 1.48 -1.57 11.45
N CYS A 441 2.40 -1.89 12.37
CA CYS A 441 2.50 -3.23 12.93
C CYS A 441 2.70 -3.21 14.45
N GLY A 442 1.86 -3.96 15.16
CA GLY A 442 1.85 -4.00 16.62
C GLY A 442 0.62 -4.67 17.19
N PRO A 443 0.24 -4.37 18.45
CA PRO A 443 -1.00 -4.87 19.04
C PRO A 443 -2.25 -4.46 18.25
N GLY A 444 -3.25 -5.36 18.12
CA GLY A 444 -4.45 -5.14 17.33
C GLY A 444 -5.19 -3.85 17.69
N THR A 445 -5.34 -3.56 18.98
CA THR A 445 -5.98 -2.32 19.47
C THR A 445 -5.27 -1.04 19.00
N LEU A 446 -3.93 -1.07 18.88
CA LEU A 446 -3.17 0.05 18.34
C LEU A 446 -3.44 0.21 16.83
N CYS A 447 -3.42 -0.91 16.09
CA CYS A 447 -3.65 -0.91 14.64
C CYS A 447 -5.03 -0.33 14.31
N GLU A 448 -6.08 -0.77 15.00
CA GLU A 448 -7.45 -0.28 14.84
C GLU A 448 -7.56 1.22 15.18
N GLN A 449 -7.05 1.63 16.36
CA GLN A 449 -7.09 3.04 16.78
C GLN A 449 -6.36 3.97 15.80
N LEU A 450 -5.22 3.55 15.27
CA LEU A 450 -4.49 4.35 14.29
C LEU A 450 -5.21 4.40 12.96
N LYS A 451 -5.71 3.28 12.45
CA LYS A 451 -6.48 3.25 11.21
C LYS A 451 -7.68 4.18 11.28
N ASP A 452 -8.54 3.97 12.27
CA ASP A 452 -9.77 4.75 12.43
C ASP A 452 -9.46 6.23 12.70
N GLY A 453 -8.49 6.50 13.57
CA GLY A 453 -8.11 7.86 13.92
C GLY A 453 -7.46 8.65 12.79
N LEU A 454 -6.64 8.02 11.93
CA LEU A 454 -6.03 8.66 10.77
C LEU A 454 -7.04 8.84 9.63
N VAL A 455 -7.87 7.83 9.36
CA VAL A 455 -8.93 7.93 8.34
C VAL A 455 -9.95 9.01 8.70
N ALA A 456 -10.37 9.10 9.96
CA ALA A 456 -11.26 10.16 10.42
C ALA A 456 -10.68 11.59 10.28
N ARG A 457 -9.33 11.70 10.17
CA ARG A 457 -8.61 12.98 9.97
C ARG A 457 -8.20 13.22 8.52
N GLY A 458 -8.64 12.39 7.57
CA GLY A 458 -8.48 12.61 6.14
C GLY A 458 -7.49 11.69 5.42
N ALA A 459 -6.89 10.70 6.10
CA ALA A 459 -6.09 9.70 5.40
C ALA A 459 -6.96 8.84 4.46
N ASN A 460 -6.41 8.47 3.32
CA ASN A 460 -7.03 7.46 2.47
C ASN A 460 -6.93 6.09 3.16
N ALA A 461 -8.07 5.42 3.38
CA ALA A 461 -8.10 4.11 4.03
C ALA A 461 -7.23 3.05 3.32
N ASN A 462 -7.05 3.17 1.99
CA ASN A 462 -6.18 2.29 1.21
C ASN A 462 -4.68 2.58 1.39
N HIS A 463 -4.33 3.72 1.99
CA HIS A 463 -2.94 4.09 2.30
C HIS A 463 -2.58 3.83 3.77
N VAL A 464 -3.51 3.34 4.59
CA VAL A 464 -3.26 2.92 5.97
C VAL A 464 -3.37 1.40 6.04
N LEU A 465 -2.22 0.74 5.91
CA LEU A 465 -2.11 -0.71 5.94
C LEU A 465 -1.65 -1.15 7.33
N PHE A 466 -2.13 -2.30 7.79
CA PHE A 466 -1.73 -2.80 9.10
C PHE A 466 -1.66 -4.32 9.17
N GLU A 467 -0.77 -4.79 10.03
CA GLU A 467 -0.68 -6.18 10.47
C GLU A 467 -0.59 -6.21 12.00
N HIS A 468 -1.27 -7.16 12.62
CA HIS A 468 -1.17 -7.36 14.06
C HIS A 468 -0.72 -8.78 14.38
N PHE A 469 0.15 -8.91 15.40
CA PHE A 469 0.59 -10.20 15.89
C PHE A 469 -0.28 -10.64 17.07
N GLY A 470 -0.96 -11.74 16.88
CA GLY A 470 -1.89 -12.32 17.83
C GLY A 470 -3.30 -12.38 17.25
N ALA A 471 -4.02 -13.41 17.62
CA ALA A 471 -5.41 -13.53 17.23
C ALA A 471 -6.21 -12.41 17.90
N THR A 472 -6.74 -11.47 17.13
CA THR A 472 -7.85 -10.65 17.61
C THR A 472 -9.09 -11.54 17.60
N VAL A 473 -9.28 -12.26 18.71
CA VAL A 473 -10.43 -13.14 18.87
C VAL A 473 -11.58 -12.29 19.36
N ALA A 474 -12.58 -12.07 18.50
CA ALA A 474 -13.84 -11.50 18.97
C ALA A 474 -14.46 -12.47 19.97
N PRO A 475 -14.82 -12.01 21.18
CA PRO A 475 -15.41 -12.89 22.19
C PRO A 475 -16.78 -13.41 21.71
N SER A 476 -17.07 -14.67 22.01
CA SER A 476 -18.42 -15.18 21.90
C SER A 476 -19.26 -14.67 23.07
N ALA A 477 -20.52 -14.34 22.82
CA ALA A 477 -21.48 -13.99 23.85
C ALA A 477 -22.15 -15.23 24.47
N LEU A 478 -21.85 -16.43 23.95
CA LEU A 478 -22.45 -17.70 24.41
C LEU A 478 -21.67 -18.27 25.59
N ALA A 479 -22.39 -18.89 26.54
CA ALA A 479 -21.78 -19.70 27.59
C ALA A 479 -21.32 -21.08 27.06
N ALA A 480 -22.11 -21.67 26.15
CA ALA A 480 -21.78 -22.94 25.51
C ALA A 480 -22.43 -23.05 24.12
N ALA A 481 -21.87 -23.90 23.25
CA ALA A 481 -22.41 -24.23 21.94
C ALA A 481 -22.04 -25.66 21.54
N ALA A 482 -22.94 -26.33 20.81
CA ALA A 482 -22.65 -27.62 20.17
C ALA A 482 -22.08 -27.35 18.75
N VAL A 483 -20.89 -27.85 18.49
CA VAL A 483 -20.20 -27.69 17.18
C VAL A 483 -20.07 -29.05 16.52
N THR A 484 -20.63 -29.19 15.32
CA THR A 484 -20.47 -30.38 14.48
C THR A 484 -19.51 -30.12 13.34
N PHE A 485 -18.50 -30.96 13.21
CA PHE A 485 -17.51 -30.93 12.13
C PHE A 485 -18.02 -31.83 10.98
N GLY A 486 -18.59 -31.20 9.94
CA GLY A 486 -19.37 -31.86 8.89
C GLY A 486 -18.61 -32.91 8.10
N ALA A 487 -17.32 -32.66 7.78
CA ALA A 487 -16.50 -33.61 7.04
C ALA A 487 -16.19 -34.89 7.82
N SER A 488 -16.02 -34.80 9.14
CA SER A 488 -15.72 -35.93 10.02
C SER A 488 -16.97 -36.53 10.70
N GLY A 489 -18.10 -35.80 10.73
CA GLY A 489 -19.31 -36.16 11.45
C GLY A 489 -19.20 -36.11 12.99
N ILE A 490 -18.07 -35.58 13.50
CA ILE A 490 -17.81 -35.50 14.96
C ILE A 490 -18.48 -34.24 15.50
N SER A 491 -19.09 -34.36 16.68
CA SER A 491 -19.64 -33.21 17.42
C SER A 491 -18.88 -33.01 18.73
N ALA A 492 -18.68 -31.75 19.11
CA ALA A 492 -18.01 -31.38 20.35
C ALA A 492 -18.70 -30.18 21.01
N ASP A 493 -18.70 -30.16 22.34
CA ASP A 493 -19.21 -29.05 23.12
C ASP A 493 -18.12 -28.00 23.30
N TRP A 494 -18.43 -26.78 22.87
CA TRP A 494 -17.65 -25.60 23.13
C TRP A 494 -18.16 -24.87 24.36
N THR A 495 -17.29 -24.43 25.25
CA THR A 495 -17.67 -23.66 26.44
C THR A 495 -16.79 -22.42 26.58
N ILE A 496 -17.34 -21.36 27.19
CA ILE A 496 -16.63 -20.10 27.41
C ILE A 496 -15.46 -20.26 28.39
N GLU A 497 -15.53 -21.19 29.34
CA GLU A 497 -14.47 -21.47 30.31
C GLU A 497 -13.21 -21.98 29.61
N ARG A 498 -13.36 -22.85 28.62
CA ARG A 498 -12.26 -23.35 27.80
C ARG A 498 -11.83 -22.33 26.73
N ASN A 499 -12.78 -21.54 26.22
CA ASN A 499 -12.61 -20.49 25.20
C ASN A 499 -11.72 -20.88 24.02
N LEU A 500 -11.78 -22.13 23.58
CA LEU A 500 -11.01 -22.65 22.47
C LEU A 500 -11.46 -22.00 21.15
N SER A 501 -10.55 -21.80 20.22
CA SER A 501 -10.92 -21.55 18.82
C SER A 501 -11.55 -22.81 18.21
N LEU A 502 -12.31 -22.65 17.14
CA LEU A 502 -12.89 -23.80 16.43
C LEU A 502 -11.80 -24.72 15.83
N LEU A 503 -10.64 -24.18 15.51
CA LEU A 503 -9.45 -24.97 15.15
C LEU A 503 -8.95 -25.80 16.33
N GLU A 504 -8.77 -25.19 17.51
CA GLU A 504 -8.31 -25.89 18.72
C GLU A 504 -9.34 -26.92 19.20
N LEU A 505 -10.64 -26.61 19.06
CA LEU A 505 -11.70 -27.54 19.39
C LEU A 505 -11.67 -28.79 18.48
N ALA A 506 -11.48 -28.59 17.17
CA ALA A 506 -11.33 -29.69 16.20
C ALA A 506 -10.08 -30.54 16.46
N GLU A 507 -8.96 -29.88 16.72
CA GLU A 507 -7.69 -30.57 17.08
C GLU A 507 -7.84 -31.41 18.36
N ALA A 508 -8.59 -30.91 19.35
CA ALA A 508 -8.89 -31.65 20.55
C ALA A 508 -9.75 -32.92 20.32
N GLN A 509 -10.45 -32.99 19.18
CA GLN A 509 -11.19 -34.17 18.72
C GLN A 509 -10.37 -35.05 17.76
N GLY A 510 -9.07 -34.72 17.52
CA GLY A 510 -8.22 -35.46 16.60
C GLY A 510 -8.45 -35.13 15.11
N ILE A 511 -9.20 -34.07 14.80
CA ILE A 511 -9.47 -33.63 13.44
C ILE A 511 -8.29 -32.78 12.96
N ALA A 512 -7.64 -33.22 11.90
CA ALA A 512 -6.52 -32.49 11.28
C ALA A 512 -7.06 -31.44 10.31
N ILE A 513 -6.78 -30.17 10.59
CA ILE A 513 -7.16 -29.02 9.74
C ILE A 513 -5.91 -28.35 9.21
N SER A 514 -5.90 -28.04 7.92
CA SER A 514 -4.84 -27.23 7.33
C SER A 514 -4.76 -25.86 8.04
N ASN A 515 -3.66 -25.58 8.70
CA ASN A 515 -3.46 -24.32 9.40
C ASN A 515 -2.00 -23.89 9.35
N SER A 516 -1.73 -22.58 9.58
CA SER A 516 -0.38 -22.02 9.57
C SER A 516 -0.21 -20.96 10.66
N CYS A 517 -0.63 -19.72 10.44
CA CYS A 517 -0.36 -18.60 11.36
C CYS A 517 -1.11 -18.68 12.69
N ARG A 518 -2.29 -19.28 12.75
CA ARG A 518 -3.21 -19.32 13.90
C ARG A 518 -3.64 -17.94 14.42
N SER A 519 -3.49 -16.90 13.58
CA SER A 519 -3.81 -15.50 13.90
C SER A 519 -4.83 -14.85 12.96
N GLY A 520 -5.39 -15.62 12.04
CA GLY A 520 -6.39 -15.14 11.08
C GLY A 520 -5.83 -14.43 9.86
N THR A 521 -4.51 -14.35 9.69
CA THR A 521 -3.88 -13.54 8.62
C THR A 521 -3.55 -14.33 7.36
N CYS A 522 -3.16 -15.61 7.45
CA CYS A 522 -2.69 -16.38 6.30
C CYS A 522 -3.79 -17.06 5.49
N LEU A 523 -5.03 -17.05 5.96
CA LEU A 523 -6.22 -17.70 5.36
C LEU A 523 -6.09 -19.22 5.10
N THR A 524 -5.00 -19.86 5.50
CA THR A 524 -4.74 -21.29 5.24
C THR A 524 -5.80 -22.20 5.86
N CYS A 525 -6.39 -21.78 6.98
CA CYS A 525 -7.45 -22.53 7.67
C CYS A 525 -8.86 -22.14 7.21
N ARG A 526 -9.02 -21.30 6.17
CA ARG A 526 -10.33 -20.86 5.70
C ARG A 526 -11.23 -22.05 5.37
N SER A 527 -12.43 -22.07 5.94
CA SER A 527 -13.38 -23.15 5.86
C SER A 527 -14.80 -22.60 5.71
N ARG A 528 -15.78 -23.45 5.40
CA ARG A 528 -17.17 -23.03 5.21
C ARG A 528 -17.98 -23.19 6.50
N ILE A 529 -18.92 -22.27 6.71
CA ILE A 529 -20.01 -22.43 7.66
C ILE A 529 -21.16 -23.12 6.93
N LEU A 530 -21.55 -24.31 7.38
CA LEU A 530 -22.69 -25.03 6.82
C LEU A 530 -23.99 -24.63 7.51
N SER A 531 -23.93 -24.32 8.80
CA SER A 531 -25.07 -23.83 9.59
C SER A 531 -24.57 -23.07 10.82
N GLY A 532 -25.33 -22.06 11.26
CA GLY A 532 -24.99 -21.20 12.40
C GLY A 532 -24.10 -20.03 12.02
N GLU A 533 -23.51 -19.35 13.02
CA GLU A 533 -22.68 -18.16 12.86
C GLU A 533 -21.39 -18.27 13.68
N SER A 534 -20.32 -17.62 13.22
CA SER A 534 -19.05 -17.53 13.93
C SER A 534 -18.60 -16.08 14.18
N THR A 535 -17.65 -15.91 15.11
CA THR A 535 -17.08 -14.58 15.41
C THR A 535 -16.08 -14.10 14.35
N ALA A 536 -15.62 -14.96 13.44
CA ALA A 536 -14.65 -14.68 12.40
C ALA A 536 -15.18 -15.03 11.00
N ASP A 537 -16.44 -14.68 10.74
CA ASP A 537 -17.10 -14.80 9.45
C ASP A 537 -16.52 -13.79 8.47
N LEU A 538 -16.20 -14.23 7.25
CA LEU A 538 -15.65 -13.39 6.16
C LEU A 538 -16.75 -12.77 5.28
N GLY A 539 -18.03 -13.02 5.55
CA GLY A 539 -19.18 -12.45 4.84
C GLY A 539 -19.55 -13.15 3.53
N ASP A 540 -18.87 -14.24 3.18
CA ASP A 540 -19.10 -15.05 1.96
C ASP A 540 -19.44 -16.51 2.28
N GLY A 541 -19.90 -16.78 3.51
CA GLY A 541 -20.19 -18.11 4.02
C GLY A 541 -18.93 -18.90 4.41
N THR A 542 -17.77 -18.25 4.43
CA THR A 542 -16.53 -18.82 4.94
C THR A 542 -16.07 -18.12 6.22
N PHE A 543 -15.19 -18.78 6.98
CA PHE A 543 -14.68 -18.27 8.25
C PHE A 543 -13.25 -18.75 8.51
N LEU A 544 -12.63 -18.22 9.56
CA LEU A 544 -11.25 -18.57 9.96
C LEU A 544 -11.25 -19.34 11.28
N PRO A 545 -11.27 -20.69 11.26
CA PRO A 545 -11.34 -21.53 12.47
C PRO A 545 -10.31 -21.19 13.54
N CYS A 546 -9.11 -20.75 13.14
CA CYS A 546 -8.02 -20.46 14.09
C CYS A 546 -8.30 -19.28 15.03
N ILE A 547 -9.23 -18.38 14.67
CA ILE A 547 -9.62 -17.23 15.49
C ILE A 547 -11.12 -17.22 15.81
N ALA A 548 -11.88 -18.13 15.22
CA ALA A 548 -13.34 -18.19 15.36
C ALA A 548 -13.79 -18.80 16.68
N ARG A 549 -14.93 -18.30 17.18
CA ARG A 549 -15.75 -18.84 18.27
C ARG A 549 -17.18 -18.98 17.77
N PRO A 550 -17.99 -19.90 18.30
CA PRO A 550 -19.41 -19.97 17.96
C PRO A 550 -20.15 -18.68 18.34
N LYS A 551 -21.06 -18.21 17.50
CA LYS A 551 -22.07 -17.18 17.80
C LYS A 551 -23.48 -17.74 17.85
N SER A 552 -23.67 -18.98 17.42
CA SER A 552 -24.93 -19.71 17.52
C SER A 552 -24.82 -20.87 18.49
N PRO A 553 -25.88 -21.22 19.26
CA PRO A 553 -25.87 -22.34 20.20
C PRO A 553 -25.62 -23.71 19.54
N GLN A 554 -25.92 -23.81 18.25
CA GLN A 554 -25.59 -24.94 17.39
C GLN A 554 -24.90 -24.43 16.13
N MET A 555 -23.82 -25.08 15.75
CA MET A 555 -23.04 -24.71 14.59
C MET A 555 -22.53 -25.95 13.84
N VAL A 556 -22.62 -25.92 12.51
CA VAL A 556 -22.07 -26.98 11.66
C VAL A 556 -21.04 -26.33 10.72
N VAL A 557 -19.84 -26.87 10.70
CA VAL A 557 -18.72 -26.34 9.90
C VAL A 557 -18.12 -27.46 9.04
N ASP A 558 -17.64 -27.08 7.86
CA ASP A 558 -17.01 -28.00 6.90
C ASP A 558 -15.53 -28.22 7.29
N LEU A 559 -15.34 -28.98 8.37
CA LEU A 559 -14.04 -29.33 8.94
C LEU A 559 -13.98 -30.82 9.25
#